data_95de0f6e3b348ced21f6c10a920d8773
#
_entry.id   95de0f6e3b348ced21f6c10a920d8773
#
_cell.length_a   1.000
_cell.length_b   1.000
_cell.length_c   1.000
_cell.angle_alpha   90.00
_cell.angle_beta   90.00
_cell.angle_gamma   90.00
#
_symmetry.space_group_name_H-M   'P 1'
#
loop_
_entity.id
_entity.type
_entity.pdbx_description
1 polymer ?
#
loop_
_entity_poly.entity_id
_entity_poly.type
_entity_poly.pdbx_seq_one_letter_code
_entity_poly.pdbx_strand_id
1 'polypeptide(L)'
;MSDPASKQPLVLEQLLQELPHAVVLEPEQLRALMADKSGHTSAGPPVCVVEALSIEDVVKAVTIASQHQMPLVTRGAGSGLAGGAIGGPGEIVLSLAKMNAILEISASDRWAVVQAGVINHDLNEAAKKQGLWFTPDPASRKWSTVGGNIATNAGGLLCMKYGVTRESVLELTVVLASGEILKVGHKSVKGVTGYDLAALMVGSEGTLGIICEARVSLEPLDPHPVWTISGRASQMSVATTAVEETITRGLKPAIMELLDEASVRHISDLLGQKIEHPGTVQLIAQADGPGSEEEAERIAETWRECGIDVEVGRDREDLIEFRRSMHPAMEAQGTVLIEDVAVPRSQLGSMFAAIREIEKEFGIEIPTVAHAGDGNLHPNFLYTGDEVPAEIWSAADALFRQAVALGGTLTGEHGVGLLKRKWLLEELGQTQWELQRKIKEVFDPQGILNPGKVFTP
;
A
#
# COMPACT_ATOMS: atom_id res chain seq x y z
N MET A 1 4.71 -2.59 37.09
CA MET A 1 3.94 -1.91 36.05
C MET A 1 2.48 -1.89 36.48
N SER A 2 1.83 -0.74 36.58
CA SER A 2 0.40 -0.64 36.93
C SER A 2 -0.43 -1.27 35.80
N ASP A 3 -1.49 -1.98 36.16
CA ASP A 3 -2.42 -2.65 35.26
C ASP A 3 -2.97 -1.64 34.22
N PRO A 4 -2.84 -1.88 32.91
CA PRO A 4 -3.41 -1.03 31.87
C PRO A 4 -4.89 -0.73 32.06
N ALA A 5 -5.67 -1.66 32.57
CA ALA A 5 -7.10 -1.49 32.84
C ALA A 5 -7.40 -0.39 33.88
N SER A 6 -6.49 -0.17 34.85
CA SER A 6 -6.66 0.87 35.89
C SER A 6 -6.43 2.30 35.38
N LYS A 7 -5.74 2.47 34.25
CA LYS A 7 -5.41 3.76 33.67
C LYS A 7 -6.49 4.29 32.71
N GLN A 8 -7.27 3.41 32.09
CA GLN A 8 -8.24 3.77 31.05
C GLN A 8 -9.28 4.83 31.50
N PRO A 9 -9.88 4.78 32.70
CA PRO A 9 -10.85 5.78 33.14
C PRO A 9 -10.25 7.20 33.24
N LEU A 10 -9.01 7.30 33.77
CA LEU A 10 -8.33 8.59 33.95
C LEU A 10 -7.96 9.22 32.59
N VAL A 11 -7.46 8.40 31.67
CA VAL A 11 -7.13 8.86 30.31
C VAL A 11 -8.36 9.33 29.58
N LEU A 12 -9.46 8.57 29.65
CA LEU A 12 -10.70 8.91 29.02
C LEU A 12 -11.30 10.21 29.59
N GLU A 13 -11.27 10.39 30.92
CA GLU A 13 -11.70 11.62 31.56
C GLU A 13 -10.89 12.83 31.08
N GLN A 14 -9.56 12.71 31.00
CA GLN A 14 -8.69 13.80 30.52
C GLN A 14 -8.94 14.09 29.03
N LEU A 15 -9.06 13.06 28.19
CA LEU A 15 -9.38 13.23 26.77
C LEU A 15 -10.74 13.96 26.58
N LEU A 16 -11.78 13.57 27.33
CA LEU A 16 -13.09 14.22 27.28
C LEU A 16 -13.04 15.68 27.76
N GLN A 17 -12.17 15.99 28.72
CA GLN A 17 -11.96 17.34 29.23
C GLN A 17 -11.22 18.23 28.22
N GLU A 18 -10.13 17.74 27.62
CA GLU A 18 -9.25 18.52 26.76
C GLU A 18 -9.65 18.53 25.28
N LEU A 19 -10.34 17.47 24.84
CA LEU A 19 -10.78 17.23 23.45
C LEU A 19 -12.26 16.82 23.36
N PRO A 20 -13.21 17.55 24.03
CA PRO A 20 -14.62 17.14 24.07
C PRO A 20 -15.29 17.09 22.70
N HIS A 21 -14.74 17.81 21.71
CA HIS A 21 -15.23 17.86 20.33
C HIS A 21 -14.72 16.72 19.45
N ALA A 22 -13.68 16.02 19.89
CA ALA A 22 -12.97 15.01 19.09
C ALA A 22 -13.12 13.57 19.62
N VAL A 23 -13.44 13.39 20.90
CA VAL A 23 -13.55 12.06 21.50
C VAL A 23 -14.90 11.45 21.19
N VAL A 24 -14.88 10.23 20.63
CA VAL A 24 -16.07 9.44 20.29
C VAL A 24 -16.04 8.10 21.02
N LEU A 25 -17.19 7.74 21.60
CA LEU A 25 -17.39 6.52 22.42
C LEU A 25 -18.51 5.62 21.87
N GLU A 26 -19.07 5.97 20.73
CA GLU A 26 -20.19 5.22 20.15
C GLU A 26 -19.79 3.77 19.86
N PRO A 27 -20.44 2.76 20.46
CA PRO A 27 -20.00 1.36 20.35
C PRO A 27 -19.93 0.84 18.90
N GLU A 28 -20.79 1.32 18.03
CA GLU A 28 -20.79 0.93 16.63
C GLU A 28 -19.55 1.46 15.90
N GLN A 29 -19.20 2.73 16.15
CA GLN A 29 -18.00 3.34 15.57
C GLN A 29 -16.74 2.67 16.11
N LEU A 30 -16.67 2.33 17.41
CA LEU A 30 -15.54 1.63 17.98
C LEU A 30 -15.39 0.22 17.39
N ARG A 31 -16.51 -0.50 17.17
CA ARG A 31 -16.47 -1.81 16.50
C ARG A 31 -15.95 -1.72 15.08
N ALA A 32 -16.28 -0.68 14.33
CA ALA A 32 -15.77 -0.48 12.97
C ALA A 32 -14.24 -0.29 12.91
N LEU A 33 -13.59 0.09 14.02
CA LEU A 33 -12.15 0.26 14.12
C LEU A 33 -11.39 -1.03 14.45
N MET A 34 -12.11 -2.10 14.77
CA MET A 34 -11.51 -3.42 15.09
C MET A 34 -10.92 -4.11 13.87
N ALA A 35 -11.21 -3.62 12.67
CA ALA A 35 -10.77 -4.20 11.41
C ALA A 35 -10.27 -3.12 10.45
N ASP A 36 -9.45 -3.53 9.49
CA ASP A 36 -9.12 -2.81 8.26
C ASP A 36 -9.40 -3.73 7.06
N LYS A 37 -8.73 -3.55 5.94
CA LYS A 37 -8.93 -4.40 4.76
C LYS A 37 -8.04 -5.66 4.72
N SER A 38 -7.29 -5.93 5.79
CA SER A 38 -6.41 -7.10 5.89
C SER A 38 -7.14 -8.43 6.15
N GLY A 39 -8.44 -8.38 6.41
CA GLY A 39 -9.21 -9.56 6.85
C GLY A 39 -9.02 -9.91 8.33
N HIS A 40 -8.12 -9.24 9.05
CA HIS A 40 -7.92 -9.45 10.48
C HIS A 40 -8.83 -8.55 11.32
N THR A 41 -9.35 -9.11 12.42
CA THR A 41 -10.18 -8.38 13.38
C THR A 41 -9.59 -8.53 14.78
N SER A 42 -9.51 -7.42 15.53
CA SER A 42 -9.04 -7.45 16.93
C SER A 42 -10.02 -8.18 17.85
N ALA A 43 -9.53 -8.64 19.00
CA ALA A 43 -10.32 -9.38 20.00
C ALA A 43 -11.42 -8.54 20.67
N GLY A 44 -11.40 -7.21 20.50
CA GLY A 44 -12.39 -6.29 21.06
C GLY A 44 -12.13 -4.85 20.61
N PRO A 45 -13.06 -3.92 20.92
CA PRO A 45 -12.95 -2.54 20.49
C PRO A 45 -11.86 -1.76 21.26
N PRO A 46 -11.36 -0.67 20.68
CA PRO A 46 -10.51 0.29 21.38
C PRO A 46 -11.27 0.99 22.51
N VAL A 47 -10.53 1.67 23.41
CA VAL A 47 -11.08 2.45 24.53
C VAL A 47 -11.92 3.62 24.02
N CYS A 48 -11.43 4.33 23.01
CA CYS A 48 -12.11 5.43 22.35
C CYS A 48 -11.46 5.68 20.97
N VAL A 49 -12.11 6.50 20.17
CA VAL A 49 -11.45 7.16 19.04
C VAL A 49 -11.37 8.66 19.28
N VAL A 50 -10.23 9.27 18.96
CA VAL A 50 -10.04 10.71 18.88
C VAL A 50 -10.01 11.08 17.40
N GLU A 51 -11.04 11.76 16.93
CA GLU A 51 -11.16 12.27 15.56
C GLU A 51 -10.57 13.69 15.49
N ALA A 52 -9.25 13.78 15.26
CA ALA A 52 -8.55 15.05 15.24
C ALA A 52 -9.00 15.94 14.07
N LEU A 53 -9.17 17.23 14.36
CA LEU A 53 -9.48 18.29 13.39
C LEU A 53 -8.26 19.17 13.08
N SER A 54 -7.26 19.15 13.95
CA SER A 54 -6.07 20.00 13.87
C SER A 54 -4.83 19.28 14.39
N ILE A 55 -3.64 19.83 14.11
CA ILE A 55 -2.37 19.35 14.67
C ILE A 55 -2.38 19.48 16.20
N GLU A 56 -3.01 20.52 16.73
CA GLU A 56 -3.15 20.76 18.17
C GLU A 56 -3.94 19.63 18.86
N ASP A 57 -4.98 19.10 18.21
CA ASP A 57 -5.73 17.94 18.72
C ASP A 57 -4.85 16.70 18.75
N VAL A 58 -4.05 16.49 17.69
CA VAL A 58 -3.07 15.39 17.65
C VAL A 58 -2.04 15.51 18.77
N VAL A 59 -1.47 16.70 18.96
CA VAL A 59 -0.49 16.97 20.04
C VAL A 59 -1.09 16.68 21.42
N LYS A 60 -2.31 17.12 21.69
CA LYS A 60 -3.00 16.85 22.96
C LYS A 60 -3.24 15.36 23.16
N ALA A 61 -3.78 14.67 22.14
CA ALA A 61 -4.06 13.24 22.21
C ALA A 61 -2.79 12.43 22.49
N VAL A 62 -1.70 12.73 21.79
CA VAL A 62 -0.40 12.09 21.98
C VAL A 62 0.18 12.40 23.38
N THR A 63 0.11 13.65 23.81
CA THR A 63 0.62 14.05 25.13
C THR A 63 -0.11 13.31 26.25
N ILE A 64 -1.44 13.22 26.17
CA ILE A 64 -2.24 12.48 27.15
C ILE A 64 -1.90 10.99 27.09
N ALA A 65 -1.82 10.38 25.90
CA ALA A 65 -1.44 9.00 25.74
C ALA A 65 -0.05 8.72 26.32
N SER A 66 0.92 9.59 26.07
CA SER A 66 2.29 9.52 26.57
C SER A 66 2.35 9.62 28.12
N GLN A 67 1.66 10.60 28.73
CA GLN A 67 1.59 10.78 30.18
C GLN A 67 1.08 9.53 30.91
N HIS A 68 0.15 8.84 30.30
CA HIS A 68 -0.47 7.63 30.87
C HIS A 68 0.12 6.32 30.33
N GLN A 69 1.08 6.39 29.39
CA GLN A 69 1.64 5.23 28.70
C GLN A 69 0.54 4.37 28.05
N MET A 70 -0.43 5.03 27.41
CA MET A 70 -1.52 4.35 26.70
C MET A 70 -1.14 4.11 25.23
N PRO A 71 -1.33 2.90 24.71
CA PRO A 71 -1.17 2.61 23.31
C PRO A 71 -2.05 3.49 22.41
N LEU A 72 -1.47 4.02 21.34
CA LEU A 72 -2.14 4.89 20.39
C LEU A 72 -1.96 4.35 18.98
N VAL A 73 -3.07 4.07 18.31
CA VAL A 73 -3.11 3.58 16.92
C VAL A 73 -3.54 4.70 16.01
N THR A 74 -2.65 5.12 15.12
CA THR A 74 -2.98 6.12 14.10
C THR A 74 -3.74 5.49 12.94
N ARG A 75 -4.84 6.13 12.52
CA ARG A 75 -5.70 5.64 11.45
C ARG A 75 -6.07 6.74 10.46
N GLY A 76 -5.87 6.46 9.17
CA GLY A 76 -6.49 7.19 8.07
C GLY A 76 -7.86 6.57 7.73
N ALA A 77 -8.05 6.12 6.51
CA ALA A 77 -9.27 5.46 6.05
C ALA A 77 -9.38 3.97 6.46
N GLY A 78 -8.31 3.35 6.94
CA GLY A 78 -8.29 1.91 7.22
C GLY A 78 -8.29 1.04 5.96
N SER A 79 -7.68 1.53 4.88
CA SER A 79 -7.56 0.83 3.60
C SER A 79 -6.42 -0.20 3.55
N GLY A 80 -5.59 -0.26 4.60
CA GLY A 80 -4.41 -1.12 4.65
C GLY A 80 -4.75 -2.62 4.66
N LEU A 81 -3.84 -3.43 4.11
CA LEU A 81 -3.98 -4.87 3.92
C LEU A 81 -3.08 -5.70 4.86
N ALA A 82 -2.41 -5.06 5.82
CA ALA A 82 -1.49 -5.72 6.75
C ALA A 82 -1.88 -5.61 8.24
N GLY A 83 -3.03 -5.03 8.56
CA GLY A 83 -3.49 -4.85 9.94
C GLY A 83 -2.86 -3.66 10.68
N GLY A 84 -2.24 -2.72 9.97
CA GLY A 84 -1.55 -1.57 10.55
C GLY A 84 -2.46 -0.56 11.24
N ALA A 85 -3.72 -0.45 10.80
CA ALA A 85 -4.69 0.54 11.27
C ALA A 85 -5.75 -0.03 12.24
N ILE A 86 -5.59 -1.27 12.70
CA ILE A 86 -6.55 -1.94 13.59
C ILE A 86 -6.37 -1.46 15.01
N GLY A 87 -7.46 -0.98 15.63
CA GLY A 87 -7.54 -0.66 17.05
C GLY A 87 -8.10 -1.82 17.86
N GLY A 88 -7.51 -2.09 19.02
CA GLY A 88 -7.87 -3.20 19.91
C GLY A 88 -8.09 -2.77 21.35
N PRO A 89 -8.37 -3.76 22.23
CA PRO A 89 -8.60 -3.51 23.65
C PRO A 89 -7.42 -2.79 24.29
N GLY A 90 -7.70 -1.76 25.07
CA GLY A 90 -6.67 -0.98 25.77
C GLY A 90 -5.97 0.07 24.89
N GLU A 91 -6.33 0.22 23.64
CA GLU A 91 -5.75 1.19 22.71
C GLU A 91 -6.67 2.40 22.50
N ILE A 92 -6.08 3.55 22.27
CA ILE A 92 -6.75 4.75 21.75
C ILE A 92 -6.55 4.75 20.23
N VAL A 93 -7.60 4.90 19.44
CA VAL A 93 -7.46 5.16 18.01
C VAL A 93 -7.43 6.66 17.77
N LEU A 94 -6.40 7.15 17.10
CA LEU A 94 -6.30 8.52 16.62
C LEU A 94 -6.61 8.56 15.13
N SER A 95 -7.80 9.02 14.81
CA SER A 95 -8.26 9.17 13.42
C SER A 95 -7.86 10.53 12.86
N LEU A 96 -7.19 10.53 11.72
CA LEU A 96 -6.83 11.74 10.98
C LEU A 96 -7.79 12.01 9.80
N ALA A 97 -8.83 11.22 9.63
CA ALA A 97 -9.72 11.31 8.48
C ALA A 97 -10.42 12.68 8.33
N LYS A 98 -10.61 13.41 9.43
CA LYS A 98 -11.19 14.76 9.44
C LYS A 98 -10.18 15.89 9.18
N MET A 99 -8.90 15.61 9.21
CA MET A 99 -7.83 16.52 8.76
C MET A 99 -7.66 16.39 7.25
N ASN A 100 -8.62 16.89 6.47
CA ASN A 100 -8.79 16.60 5.05
C ASN A 100 -8.75 17.84 4.15
N ALA A 101 -8.13 18.92 4.61
CA ALA A 101 -7.97 20.13 3.82
C ALA A 101 -6.78 20.04 2.86
N ILE A 102 -7.00 20.43 1.59
CA ILE A 102 -5.92 20.78 0.66
C ILE A 102 -5.55 22.23 0.96
N LEU A 103 -4.37 22.44 1.53
CA LEU A 103 -3.96 23.74 2.07
C LEU A 103 -3.42 24.67 0.98
N GLU A 104 -2.69 24.11 0.01
CA GLU A 104 -2.08 24.86 -1.08
C GLU A 104 -1.79 23.97 -2.28
N ILE A 105 -1.92 24.50 -3.50
CA ILE A 105 -1.40 23.89 -4.73
C ILE A 105 -0.60 24.96 -5.46
N SER A 106 0.70 24.71 -5.69
CA SER A 106 1.59 25.57 -6.46
C SER A 106 1.80 25.00 -7.85
N ALA A 107 1.24 25.67 -8.85
CA ALA A 107 1.43 25.25 -10.24
C ALA A 107 2.85 25.53 -10.74
N SER A 108 3.49 26.62 -10.27
CA SER A 108 4.85 27.00 -10.66
C SER A 108 5.90 26.03 -10.13
N ASP A 109 5.71 25.54 -8.91
CA ASP A 109 6.65 24.62 -8.24
C ASP A 109 6.22 23.17 -8.34
N ARG A 110 5.01 22.91 -8.89
CA ARG A 110 4.44 21.58 -9.10
C ARG A 110 4.39 20.74 -7.82
N TRP A 111 3.79 21.29 -6.75
CA TRP A 111 3.53 20.57 -5.51
C TRP A 111 2.19 20.98 -4.89
N ALA A 112 1.71 20.15 -3.98
CA ALA A 112 0.59 20.46 -3.10
C ALA A 112 0.99 20.28 -1.64
N VAL A 113 0.37 21.08 -0.76
CA VAL A 113 0.38 20.87 0.70
C VAL A 113 -1.01 20.40 1.12
N VAL A 114 -1.04 19.25 1.76
CA VAL A 114 -2.29 18.59 2.16
C VAL A 114 -2.23 18.10 3.59
N GLN A 115 -3.36 18.07 4.26
CA GLN A 115 -3.52 17.36 5.52
C GLN A 115 -3.60 15.84 5.27
N ALA A 116 -3.21 15.05 6.26
CA ALA A 116 -3.06 13.58 6.13
C ALA A 116 -4.36 12.85 5.77
N GLY A 117 -5.52 13.39 6.13
CA GLY A 117 -6.84 12.83 5.84
C GLY A 117 -7.40 13.14 4.45
N VAL A 118 -6.69 13.93 3.62
CA VAL A 118 -7.11 14.18 2.23
C VAL A 118 -7.15 12.85 1.47
N ILE A 119 -8.26 12.59 0.79
CA ILE A 119 -8.38 11.41 -0.08
C ILE A 119 -7.49 11.59 -1.31
N ASN A 120 -6.76 10.55 -1.67
CA ASN A 120 -5.84 10.55 -2.81
C ASN A 120 -6.53 11.05 -4.10
N HIS A 121 -7.72 10.53 -4.40
CA HIS A 121 -8.53 10.93 -5.55
C HIS A 121 -8.89 12.42 -5.52
N ASP A 122 -9.27 12.95 -4.35
CA ASP A 122 -9.70 14.34 -4.21
C ASP A 122 -8.54 15.31 -4.43
N LEU A 123 -7.33 14.96 -3.98
CA LEU A 123 -6.11 15.68 -4.30
C LEU A 123 -5.88 15.71 -5.82
N ASN A 124 -6.04 14.55 -6.47
CA ASN A 124 -5.84 14.43 -7.91
C ASN A 124 -6.85 15.30 -8.69
N GLU A 125 -8.13 15.27 -8.32
CA GLU A 125 -9.16 16.10 -8.95
C GLU A 125 -8.95 17.61 -8.69
N ALA A 126 -8.39 17.99 -7.54
CA ALA A 126 -8.01 19.38 -7.28
C ALA A 126 -6.79 19.81 -8.10
N ALA A 127 -5.77 18.96 -8.22
CA ALA A 127 -4.56 19.21 -9.00
C ALA A 127 -4.87 19.35 -10.51
N LYS A 128 -5.76 18.53 -11.06
CA LYS A 128 -6.20 18.59 -12.47
C LYS A 128 -6.75 19.97 -12.86
N LYS A 129 -7.41 20.67 -11.95
CA LYS A 129 -7.92 22.05 -12.20
C LYS A 129 -6.79 23.05 -12.41
N GLN A 130 -5.56 22.72 -12.00
CA GLN A 130 -4.34 23.50 -12.18
C GLN A 130 -3.44 22.96 -13.31
N GLY A 131 -3.93 21.98 -14.09
CA GLY A 131 -3.15 21.33 -15.14
C GLY A 131 -2.08 20.37 -14.61
N LEU A 132 -2.26 19.88 -13.39
CA LEU A 132 -1.34 18.98 -12.69
C LEU A 132 -2.06 17.70 -12.28
N TRP A 133 -1.31 16.68 -11.85
CA TRP A 133 -1.86 15.46 -11.27
C TRP A 133 -0.92 14.84 -10.24
N PHE A 134 -1.50 14.06 -9.32
CA PHE A 134 -0.78 13.33 -8.29
C PHE A 134 -0.59 11.89 -8.76
N THR A 135 0.66 11.45 -8.91
CA THR A 135 1.02 10.19 -9.58
C THR A 135 0.71 8.91 -8.81
N PRO A 136 0.85 8.83 -7.48
CA PRO A 136 0.52 7.60 -6.74
C PRO A 136 -0.94 7.19 -6.93
N ASP A 137 -1.16 5.96 -7.44
CA ASP A 137 -2.48 5.47 -7.82
C ASP A 137 -2.85 4.12 -7.18
N PRO A 138 -2.74 3.95 -5.86
CA PRO A 138 -3.11 2.70 -5.22
C PRO A 138 -4.54 2.29 -5.59
N ALA A 139 -4.82 0.98 -5.62
CA ALA A 139 -6.16 0.47 -5.94
C ALA A 139 -7.25 1.12 -5.08
N SER A 140 -6.90 1.47 -3.85
CA SER A 140 -7.75 2.17 -2.87
C SER A 140 -7.85 3.69 -3.05
N ARG A 141 -7.24 4.31 -4.09
CA ARG A 141 -7.13 5.78 -4.24
C ARG A 141 -8.43 6.57 -4.08
N LYS A 142 -9.58 5.95 -4.40
CA LYS A 142 -10.90 6.61 -4.28
C LYS A 142 -11.34 6.83 -2.82
N TRP A 143 -10.69 6.20 -1.85
CA TRP A 143 -11.04 6.26 -0.44
C TRP A 143 -9.85 6.22 0.53
N SER A 144 -8.63 5.85 0.10
CA SER A 144 -7.42 5.94 0.93
C SER A 144 -6.99 7.40 1.10
N THR A 145 -6.40 7.68 2.27
CA THR A 145 -5.90 9.02 2.59
C THR A 145 -4.43 9.17 2.18
N VAL A 146 -4.03 10.38 1.81
CA VAL A 146 -2.63 10.69 1.45
C VAL A 146 -1.68 10.34 2.61
N GLY A 147 -2.03 10.69 3.86
CA GLY A 147 -1.22 10.33 5.02
C GLY A 147 -1.11 8.82 5.24
N GLY A 148 -2.18 8.07 4.97
CA GLY A 148 -2.17 6.60 4.99
C GLY A 148 -1.26 6.03 3.90
N ASN A 149 -1.36 6.54 2.68
CA ASN A 149 -0.49 6.12 1.56
C ASN A 149 0.99 6.39 1.85
N ILE A 150 1.30 7.52 2.50
CA ILE A 150 2.67 7.84 2.93
C ILE A 150 3.13 6.88 4.03
N ALA A 151 2.28 6.63 5.03
CA ALA A 151 2.63 5.76 6.15
C ALA A 151 2.93 4.31 5.73
N THR A 152 2.31 3.82 4.65
CA THR A 152 2.56 2.47 4.10
C THR A 152 3.50 2.49 2.89
N ASN A 153 3.90 3.66 2.40
CA ASN A 153 4.60 3.80 1.11
C ASN A 153 3.84 3.11 -0.03
N ALA A 154 2.54 3.38 -0.14
CA ALA A 154 1.64 2.67 -1.04
C ALA A 154 2.10 2.74 -2.51
N GLY A 155 2.00 1.62 -3.19
CA GLY A 155 2.22 1.48 -4.62
C GLY A 155 0.94 1.55 -5.45
N GLY A 156 0.99 1.07 -6.68
CA GLY A 156 -0.11 1.01 -7.65
C GLY A 156 0.37 0.67 -9.06
N LEU A 157 -0.52 0.79 -10.03
CA LEU A 157 -0.23 0.40 -11.43
C LEU A 157 0.87 1.25 -12.08
N LEU A 158 1.00 2.52 -11.69
CA LEU A 158 1.87 3.51 -12.33
C LEU A 158 3.30 3.54 -11.78
N CYS A 159 3.63 2.66 -10.82
CA CYS A 159 4.90 2.72 -10.10
C CYS A 159 6.12 2.50 -10.98
N MET A 160 6.03 1.71 -12.04
CA MET A 160 7.13 1.44 -12.95
C MET A 160 7.71 2.72 -13.58
N LYS A 161 6.87 3.70 -13.91
CA LYS A 161 7.27 4.97 -14.52
C LYS A 161 7.39 6.10 -13.51
N TYR A 162 6.44 6.20 -12.59
CA TYR A 162 6.29 7.36 -11.71
C TYR A 162 6.75 7.12 -10.28
N GLY A 163 7.15 5.90 -9.94
CA GLY A 163 7.56 5.52 -8.59
C GLY A 163 6.39 5.29 -7.63
N VAL A 164 6.72 4.85 -6.43
CA VAL A 164 5.77 4.67 -5.32
C VAL A 164 5.54 6.00 -4.59
N THR A 165 4.70 6.02 -3.57
CA THR A 165 4.36 7.24 -2.82
C THR A 165 5.59 8.02 -2.32
N ARG A 166 6.69 7.32 -1.95
CA ARG A 166 7.96 7.95 -1.49
C ARG A 166 8.47 9.00 -2.47
N GLU A 167 8.48 8.71 -3.76
CA GLU A 167 9.04 9.59 -4.80
C GLU A 167 8.26 10.90 -4.92
N SER A 168 7.02 10.91 -4.46
CA SER A 168 6.19 12.12 -4.45
C SER A 168 6.29 12.93 -3.16
N VAL A 169 6.90 12.42 -2.08
CA VAL A 169 6.97 13.12 -0.79
C VAL A 169 8.15 14.08 -0.75
N LEU A 170 7.89 15.36 -0.48
CA LEU A 170 8.89 16.42 -0.38
C LEU A 170 9.13 16.87 1.07
N GLU A 171 8.07 17.08 1.84
CA GLU A 171 8.13 17.56 3.22
C GLU A 171 6.98 16.96 4.04
N LEU A 172 7.23 16.65 5.29
CA LEU A 172 6.22 16.16 6.21
C LEU A 172 6.19 17.02 7.49
N THR A 173 4.98 17.25 8.01
CA THR A 173 4.75 17.71 9.39
C THR A 173 4.29 16.50 10.21
N VAL A 174 5.08 16.13 11.20
CA VAL A 174 4.91 14.93 12.02
C VAL A 174 4.82 15.30 13.50
N VAL A 175 3.92 14.68 14.24
CA VAL A 175 3.87 14.75 15.70
C VAL A 175 4.56 13.52 16.28
N LEU A 176 5.58 13.73 17.10
CA LEU A 176 6.33 12.66 17.76
C LEU A 176 5.62 12.14 19.01
N ALA A 177 6.06 10.99 19.54
CA ALA A 177 5.54 10.41 20.79
C ALA A 177 5.67 11.36 22.01
N SER A 178 6.59 12.31 21.97
CA SER A 178 6.75 13.39 22.96
C SER A 178 5.67 14.48 22.88
N GLY A 179 4.89 14.55 21.79
CA GLY A 179 4.00 15.65 21.46
C GLY A 179 4.69 16.80 20.71
N GLU A 180 6.00 16.72 20.45
CA GLU A 180 6.72 17.73 19.68
C GLU A 180 6.34 17.64 18.19
N ILE A 181 6.24 18.81 17.55
CA ILE A 181 5.99 18.91 16.11
C ILE A 181 7.34 18.96 15.39
N LEU A 182 7.56 18.00 14.50
CA LEU A 182 8.76 17.89 13.69
C LEU A 182 8.40 18.16 12.21
N LYS A 183 9.17 19.03 11.56
CA LYS A 183 9.12 19.23 10.11
C LYS A 183 10.35 18.62 9.47
N VAL A 184 10.17 17.72 8.51
CA VAL A 184 11.24 16.99 7.82
C VAL A 184 11.08 17.08 6.31
N GLY A 185 12.19 17.05 5.59
CA GLY A 185 12.21 17.31 4.15
C GLY A 185 12.44 18.78 3.81
N HIS A 186 12.18 19.17 2.58
CA HIS A 186 12.41 20.54 2.11
C HIS A 186 11.52 20.91 0.93
N LYS A 187 11.30 22.22 0.72
CA LYS A 187 10.48 22.76 -0.38
C LYS A 187 11.22 22.83 -1.71
N SER A 188 12.55 22.87 -1.65
CA SER A 188 13.39 23.03 -2.84
C SER A 188 13.60 21.68 -3.52
N VAL A 189 13.78 21.72 -4.86
CA VAL A 189 14.07 20.52 -5.67
C VAL A 189 15.37 19.82 -5.21
N LYS A 190 16.32 20.57 -4.68
CA LYS A 190 17.58 20.03 -4.12
C LYS A 190 17.69 20.35 -2.66
N GLY A 191 18.13 19.39 -1.83
CA GLY A 191 18.44 19.56 -0.43
C GLY A 191 19.24 18.37 0.07
N VAL A 192 20.34 18.64 0.79
CA VAL A 192 21.26 17.60 1.30
C VAL A 192 21.65 17.88 2.77
N THR A 193 20.87 18.69 3.47
CA THR A 193 21.17 19.11 4.86
C THR A 193 20.65 18.07 5.84
N GLY A 194 21.55 17.38 6.52
CA GLY A 194 21.21 16.37 7.53
C GLY A 194 20.81 15.02 6.94
N TYR A 195 20.30 14.14 7.80
CA TYR A 195 19.74 12.86 7.39
C TYR A 195 18.35 13.04 6.79
N ASP A 196 17.97 12.18 5.85
CA ASP A 196 16.65 12.17 5.24
C ASP A 196 15.62 11.52 6.19
N LEU A 197 15.12 12.33 7.12
CA LEU A 197 14.08 11.89 8.04
C LEU A 197 12.70 11.77 7.36
N ALA A 198 12.47 12.49 6.26
CA ALA A 198 11.23 12.33 5.50
C ALA A 198 11.14 10.91 4.92
N ALA A 199 12.22 10.44 4.29
CA ALA A 199 12.28 9.07 3.79
C ALA A 199 12.15 8.01 4.91
N LEU A 200 12.62 8.31 6.13
CA LEU A 200 12.47 7.42 7.28
C LEU A 200 11.01 7.33 7.76
N MET A 201 10.25 8.43 7.68
CA MET A 201 8.83 8.47 8.05
C MET A 201 7.92 7.77 7.02
N VAL A 202 8.29 7.81 5.73
CA VAL A 202 7.56 7.09 4.68
C VAL A 202 7.71 5.58 4.87
N GLY A 203 6.60 4.86 4.90
CA GLY A 203 6.59 3.41 5.15
C GLY A 203 6.81 3.01 6.62
N SER A 204 6.76 3.97 7.56
CA SER A 204 6.91 3.69 8.99
C SER A 204 5.66 3.12 9.67
N GLU A 205 4.55 3.04 8.97
CA GLU A 205 3.25 2.51 9.44
C GLU A 205 2.78 3.12 10.79
N GLY A 206 3.06 4.43 10.99
CA GLY A 206 2.70 5.15 12.21
C GLY A 206 3.48 4.74 13.45
N THR A 207 4.58 4.00 13.31
CA THR A 207 5.40 3.54 14.44
C THR A 207 6.46 4.56 14.89
N LEU A 208 6.86 5.51 14.03
CA LEU A 208 7.89 6.52 14.35
C LEU A 208 7.31 7.90 14.65
N GLY A 209 6.10 8.18 14.22
CA GLY A 209 5.43 9.46 14.38
C GLY A 209 4.09 9.49 13.67
N ILE A 210 3.34 10.55 13.88
CA ILE A 210 2.00 10.76 13.31
C ILE A 210 2.11 11.81 12.23
N ILE A 211 1.97 11.41 10.96
CA ILE A 211 2.00 12.30 9.81
C ILE A 211 0.71 13.11 9.77
N CYS A 212 0.81 14.42 9.99
CA CYS A 212 -0.33 15.34 10.02
C CYS A 212 -0.53 16.10 8.71
N GLU A 213 0.57 16.51 8.07
CA GLU A 213 0.56 17.22 6.80
C GLU A 213 1.69 16.72 5.91
N ALA A 214 1.49 16.80 4.61
CA ALA A 214 2.50 16.47 3.62
C ALA A 214 2.55 17.53 2.52
N ARG A 215 3.76 17.84 2.06
CA ARG A 215 4.02 18.45 0.76
C ARG A 215 4.37 17.34 -0.20
N VAL A 216 3.60 17.24 -1.28
CA VAL A 216 3.79 16.21 -2.30
C VAL A 216 4.03 16.86 -3.67
N SER A 217 4.90 16.25 -4.47
CA SER A 217 5.12 16.65 -5.85
C SER A 217 3.93 16.29 -6.74
N LEU A 218 3.73 17.09 -7.77
CA LEU A 218 2.71 16.89 -8.79
C LEU A 218 3.37 16.88 -10.16
N GLU A 219 2.86 16.07 -11.07
CA GLU A 219 3.30 16.06 -12.46
C GLU A 219 2.36 16.89 -13.35
N PRO A 220 2.85 17.50 -14.44
CA PRO A 220 1.98 18.13 -15.42
C PRO A 220 1.04 17.12 -16.06
N LEU A 221 -0.23 17.51 -16.28
CA LEU A 221 -1.14 16.72 -17.10
C LEU A 221 -0.59 16.66 -18.53
N ASP A 222 -0.42 15.44 -19.03
CA ASP A 222 0.01 15.22 -20.39
C ASP A 222 -1.21 15.17 -21.33
N PRO A 223 -1.22 15.97 -22.42
CA PRO A 223 -2.32 15.97 -23.37
C PRO A 223 -2.25 14.84 -24.41
N HIS A 224 -1.17 14.07 -24.44
CA HIS A 224 -1.02 12.99 -25.39
C HIS A 224 -1.93 11.81 -25.04
N PRO A 225 -2.42 11.07 -26.03
CA PRO A 225 -3.23 9.88 -25.80
C PRO A 225 -2.42 8.78 -25.10
N VAL A 226 -3.10 7.98 -24.29
CA VAL A 226 -2.54 6.76 -23.73
C VAL A 226 -2.76 5.61 -24.71
N TRP A 227 -1.69 4.91 -25.04
CA TRP A 227 -1.74 3.72 -25.88
C TRP A 227 -1.63 2.47 -25.00
N THR A 228 -2.55 1.54 -25.18
CA THR A 228 -2.59 0.29 -24.42
C THR A 228 -2.21 -0.87 -25.32
N ILE A 229 -1.31 -1.69 -24.84
CA ILE A 229 -0.83 -2.91 -25.46
C ILE A 229 -1.42 -4.08 -24.67
N SER A 230 -2.12 -4.98 -25.35
CA SER A 230 -2.69 -6.21 -24.80
C SER A 230 -2.00 -7.40 -25.44
N GLY A 231 -1.41 -8.26 -24.62
CA GLY A 231 -0.69 -9.44 -25.08
C GLY A 231 -1.24 -10.73 -24.48
N ARG A 232 -1.44 -11.75 -25.30
CA ARG A 232 -1.82 -13.10 -24.86
C ARG A 232 -0.66 -14.06 -25.07
N ALA A 233 -0.13 -14.60 -23.98
CA ALA A 233 0.94 -15.59 -24.02
C ALA A 233 0.38 -16.99 -23.72
N SER A 234 0.91 -18.00 -24.41
CA SER A 234 0.51 -19.41 -24.23
C SER A 234 1.07 -20.04 -22.96
N GLN A 235 2.09 -19.42 -22.37
CA GLN A 235 2.77 -19.90 -21.17
C GLN A 235 3.32 -18.72 -20.35
N MET A 236 3.39 -18.91 -19.03
CA MET A 236 3.95 -17.94 -18.10
C MET A 236 5.39 -17.55 -18.43
N SER A 237 6.23 -18.53 -18.82
CA SER A 237 7.62 -18.29 -19.21
C SER A 237 7.76 -17.37 -20.42
N VAL A 238 6.87 -17.45 -21.39
CA VAL A 238 6.84 -16.54 -22.55
C VAL A 238 6.50 -15.13 -22.11
N ALA A 239 5.48 -14.98 -21.25
CA ALA A 239 5.06 -13.69 -20.73
C ALA A 239 6.17 -13.01 -19.90
N THR A 240 6.80 -13.74 -18.99
CA THR A 240 7.89 -13.18 -18.15
C THR A 240 9.15 -12.86 -18.96
N THR A 241 9.46 -13.62 -20.02
CA THR A 241 10.53 -13.26 -20.96
C THR A 241 10.21 -11.95 -21.70
N ALA A 242 8.97 -11.74 -22.12
CA ALA A 242 8.57 -10.49 -22.78
C ALA A 242 8.66 -9.28 -21.85
N VAL A 243 8.32 -9.45 -20.56
CA VAL A 243 8.54 -8.42 -19.53
C VAL A 243 10.04 -8.08 -19.40
N GLU A 244 10.90 -9.08 -19.29
CA GLU A 244 12.34 -8.89 -19.18
C GLU A 244 12.93 -8.20 -20.41
N GLU A 245 12.54 -8.63 -21.63
CA GLU A 245 12.96 -8.01 -22.88
C GLU A 245 12.51 -6.55 -23.00
N THR A 246 11.31 -6.23 -22.57
CA THR A 246 10.79 -4.86 -22.53
C THR A 246 11.72 -3.95 -21.71
N ILE A 247 12.08 -4.41 -20.51
CA ILE A 247 12.96 -3.68 -19.59
C ILE A 247 14.39 -3.58 -20.13
N THR A 248 14.92 -4.69 -20.64
CA THR A 248 16.31 -4.78 -21.16
C THR A 248 16.52 -3.87 -22.36
N ARG A 249 15.50 -3.70 -23.19
CA ARG A 249 15.50 -2.75 -24.34
C ARG A 249 15.32 -1.29 -23.93
N GLY A 250 15.19 -1.00 -22.64
CA GLY A 250 15.06 0.34 -22.09
C GLY A 250 13.70 0.99 -22.36
N LEU A 251 12.67 0.19 -22.68
CA LEU A 251 11.30 0.67 -22.83
C LEU A 251 10.72 0.97 -21.44
N LYS A 252 9.90 2.01 -21.33
CA LYS A 252 9.40 2.53 -20.04
C LYS A 252 7.89 2.73 -20.07
N PRO A 253 7.10 1.65 -20.20
CA PRO A 253 5.65 1.78 -20.12
C PRO A 253 5.24 2.42 -18.78
N ALA A 254 4.13 3.14 -18.76
CA ALA A 254 3.56 3.69 -17.53
C ALA A 254 3.01 2.57 -16.63
N ILE A 255 2.41 1.56 -17.25
CA ILE A 255 1.84 0.36 -16.62
C ILE A 255 2.39 -0.87 -17.34
N MET A 256 2.72 -1.92 -16.60
CA MET A 256 2.99 -3.24 -17.16
C MET A 256 2.53 -4.33 -16.19
N GLU A 257 1.38 -4.93 -16.49
CA GLU A 257 0.66 -5.88 -15.67
C GLU A 257 0.67 -7.28 -16.28
N LEU A 258 0.66 -8.29 -15.42
CA LEU A 258 0.55 -9.68 -15.79
C LEU A 258 -0.54 -10.37 -14.97
N LEU A 259 -1.41 -11.12 -15.64
CA LEU A 259 -2.45 -11.93 -15.02
C LEU A 259 -2.24 -13.38 -15.45
N ASP A 260 -2.19 -14.30 -14.49
CA ASP A 260 -2.12 -15.74 -14.79
C ASP A 260 -3.45 -16.28 -15.32
N GLU A 261 -3.46 -17.53 -15.78
CA GLU A 261 -4.64 -18.16 -16.39
C GLU A 261 -5.81 -18.25 -15.41
N ALA A 262 -5.53 -18.48 -14.13
CA ALA A 262 -6.54 -18.55 -13.08
C ALA A 262 -7.19 -17.19 -12.84
N SER A 263 -6.39 -16.13 -12.76
CA SER A 263 -6.88 -14.76 -12.63
C SER A 263 -7.76 -14.34 -13.81
N VAL A 264 -7.29 -14.60 -15.05
CA VAL A 264 -8.08 -14.31 -16.27
C VAL A 264 -9.43 -15.03 -16.21
N ARG A 265 -9.45 -16.30 -15.80
CA ARG A 265 -10.68 -17.08 -15.67
C ARG A 265 -11.64 -16.47 -14.66
N HIS A 266 -11.19 -16.21 -13.44
CA HIS A 266 -12.04 -15.68 -12.37
C HIS A 266 -12.60 -14.29 -12.69
N ILE A 267 -11.79 -13.42 -13.31
CA ILE A 267 -12.26 -12.09 -13.74
C ILE A 267 -13.30 -12.24 -14.86
N SER A 268 -13.05 -13.11 -15.84
CA SER A 268 -13.99 -13.32 -16.94
C SER A 268 -15.32 -13.89 -16.46
N ASP A 269 -15.29 -14.81 -15.50
CA ASP A 269 -16.49 -15.37 -14.87
C ASP A 269 -17.31 -14.30 -14.14
N LEU A 270 -16.65 -13.43 -13.37
CA LEU A 270 -17.31 -12.30 -12.70
C LEU A 270 -17.99 -11.35 -13.69
N LEU A 271 -17.32 -11.04 -14.80
CA LEU A 271 -17.81 -10.10 -15.81
C LEU A 271 -18.77 -10.74 -16.83
N GLY A 272 -19.00 -12.05 -16.74
CA GLY A 272 -19.80 -12.80 -17.70
C GLY A 272 -19.21 -12.78 -19.11
N GLN A 273 -17.89 -12.65 -19.23
CA GLN A 273 -17.18 -12.61 -20.50
C GLN A 273 -16.76 -14.02 -20.94
N LYS A 274 -16.91 -14.30 -22.22
CA LYS A 274 -16.41 -15.57 -22.76
C LYS A 274 -14.90 -15.47 -22.98
N ILE A 275 -14.15 -16.42 -22.40
CA ILE A 275 -12.72 -16.55 -22.67
C ILE A 275 -12.54 -17.17 -24.05
N GLU A 276 -12.03 -16.42 -24.99
CA GLU A 276 -11.79 -16.89 -26.36
C GLU A 276 -10.61 -17.89 -26.42
N HIS A 277 -9.60 -17.68 -25.57
CA HIS A 277 -8.38 -18.50 -25.50
C HIS A 277 -8.12 -18.98 -24.06
N PRO A 278 -8.79 -20.08 -23.61
CA PRO A 278 -8.58 -20.64 -22.26
C PRO A 278 -7.11 -21.07 -22.06
N GLY A 279 -6.60 -20.86 -20.84
CA GLY A 279 -5.24 -21.27 -20.47
C GLY A 279 -4.14 -20.30 -20.95
N THR A 280 -4.51 -19.07 -21.33
CA THR A 280 -3.53 -18.04 -21.69
C THR A 280 -3.26 -17.08 -20.53
N VAL A 281 -2.02 -16.59 -20.50
CA VAL A 281 -1.57 -15.52 -19.61
C VAL A 281 -1.82 -14.18 -20.29
N GLN A 282 -2.35 -13.20 -19.57
CA GLN A 282 -2.63 -11.88 -20.10
C GLN A 282 -1.54 -10.89 -19.65
N LEU A 283 -0.95 -10.19 -20.62
CA LEU A 283 -0.11 -9.01 -20.39
C LEU A 283 -0.88 -7.76 -20.78
N ILE A 284 -0.72 -6.69 -20.02
CA ILE A 284 -1.28 -5.36 -20.33
C ILE A 284 -0.18 -4.34 -20.06
N ALA A 285 0.11 -3.49 -21.03
CA ALA A 285 0.98 -2.34 -20.82
C ALA A 285 0.33 -1.06 -21.33
N GLN A 286 0.72 0.07 -20.77
CA GLN A 286 0.35 1.39 -21.28
C GLN A 286 1.57 2.25 -21.52
N ALA A 287 1.59 2.92 -22.65
CA ALA A 287 2.54 4.00 -22.96
C ALA A 287 1.80 5.34 -22.93
N ASP A 288 2.35 6.31 -22.24
CA ASP A 288 1.81 7.66 -22.09
C ASP A 288 2.88 8.73 -22.32
N GLY A 289 2.44 9.96 -22.56
CA GLY A 289 3.32 11.08 -22.80
C GLY A 289 3.76 11.23 -24.26
N PRO A 290 4.71 12.15 -24.52
CA PRO A 290 5.22 12.39 -25.87
C PRO A 290 5.86 11.12 -26.46
N GLY A 291 5.45 10.74 -27.70
CA GLY A 291 5.94 9.53 -28.36
C GLY A 291 5.32 8.23 -27.88
N SER A 292 4.21 8.29 -27.15
CA SER A 292 3.52 7.11 -26.60
C SER A 292 3.08 6.09 -27.66
N GLU A 293 2.71 6.53 -28.87
CA GLU A 293 2.36 5.64 -29.98
C GLU A 293 3.57 4.81 -30.44
N GLU A 294 4.70 5.47 -30.67
CA GLU A 294 5.94 4.78 -31.09
C GLU A 294 6.47 3.86 -30.00
N GLU A 295 6.37 4.27 -28.74
CA GLU A 295 6.75 3.41 -27.60
C GLU A 295 5.85 2.20 -27.51
N ALA A 296 4.54 2.37 -27.67
CA ALA A 296 3.58 1.26 -27.66
C ALA A 296 3.87 0.23 -28.77
N GLU A 297 4.16 0.70 -30.00
CA GLU A 297 4.52 -0.20 -31.10
C GLU A 297 5.85 -0.93 -30.82
N ARG A 298 6.85 -0.27 -30.25
CA ARG A 298 8.11 -0.93 -29.88
C ARG A 298 7.92 -2.00 -28.82
N ILE A 299 7.04 -1.76 -27.85
CA ILE A 299 6.67 -2.78 -26.83
C ILE A 299 5.96 -3.94 -27.53
N ALA A 300 5.00 -3.63 -28.40
CA ALA A 300 4.24 -4.64 -29.13
C ALA A 300 5.14 -5.51 -30.03
N GLU A 301 6.10 -4.91 -30.74
CA GLU A 301 7.09 -5.63 -31.54
C GLU A 301 7.94 -6.54 -30.66
N THR A 302 8.42 -6.06 -29.51
CA THR A 302 9.16 -6.87 -28.54
C THR A 302 8.36 -8.09 -28.08
N TRP A 303 7.07 -7.92 -27.79
CA TRP A 303 6.23 -9.02 -27.36
C TRP A 303 5.92 -10.01 -28.46
N ARG A 304 5.70 -9.53 -29.72
CA ARG A 304 5.51 -10.40 -30.90
C ARG A 304 6.78 -11.23 -31.17
N GLU A 305 7.98 -10.67 -31.02
CA GLU A 305 9.24 -11.42 -31.15
C GLU A 305 9.38 -12.54 -30.10
N CYS A 306 8.79 -12.35 -28.91
CA CYS A 306 8.71 -13.39 -27.88
C CYS A 306 7.61 -14.45 -28.16
N GLY A 307 6.83 -14.28 -29.23
CA GLY A 307 5.75 -15.23 -29.60
C GLY A 307 4.41 -14.95 -28.93
N ILE A 308 4.16 -13.71 -28.49
CA ILE A 308 2.91 -13.25 -27.90
C ILE A 308 1.99 -12.73 -29.01
N ASP A 309 0.71 -13.05 -28.93
CA ASP A 309 -0.36 -12.45 -29.74
C ASP A 309 -0.70 -11.08 -29.17
N VAL A 310 -0.48 -10.00 -29.95
CA VAL A 310 -0.49 -8.63 -29.45
C VAL A 310 -1.45 -7.74 -30.23
N GLU A 311 -2.30 -7.05 -29.50
CA GLU A 311 -3.14 -5.95 -29.97
C GLU A 311 -2.69 -4.63 -29.37
N VAL A 312 -2.70 -3.55 -30.16
CA VAL A 312 -2.43 -2.18 -29.72
C VAL A 312 -3.66 -1.34 -29.96
N GLY A 313 -4.05 -0.57 -28.98
CA GLY A 313 -5.23 0.28 -29.06
C GLY A 313 -5.09 1.54 -28.24
N ARG A 314 -5.79 2.58 -28.67
CA ARG A 314 -5.82 3.86 -27.96
C ARG A 314 -6.92 3.83 -26.89
N ASP A 315 -6.62 4.41 -25.71
CA ASP A 315 -7.57 4.67 -24.63
C ASP A 315 -8.41 3.41 -24.22
N ARG A 316 -7.75 2.23 -24.11
CA ARG A 316 -8.36 0.96 -23.76
C ARG A 316 -8.53 0.81 -22.23
N GLU A 317 -9.36 1.68 -21.64
CA GLU A 317 -9.66 1.64 -20.19
C GLU A 317 -10.37 0.33 -19.79
N ASP A 318 -11.07 -0.32 -20.73
CA ASP A 318 -11.68 -1.63 -20.52
C ASP A 318 -10.69 -2.70 -20.04
N LEU A 319 -9.45 -2.69 -20.54
CA LEU A 319 -8.40 -3.63 -20.13
C LEU A 319 -7.88 -3.32 -18.71
N ILE A 320 -7.80 -2.05 -18.37
CA ILE A 320 -7.40 -1.63 -17.03
C ILE A 320 -8.49 -1.95 -16.00
N GLU A 321 -9.76 -1.74 -16.34
CA GLU A 321 -10.88 -2.14 -15.50
C GLU A 321 -10.98 -3.67 -15.38
N PHE A 322 -10.66 -4.43 -16.44
CA PHE A 322 -10.52 -5.88 -16.37
C PHE A 322 -9.47 -6.26 -15.30
N ARG A 323 -8.26 -5.67 -15.35
CA ARG A 323 -7.22 -5.92 -14.35
C ARG A 323 -7.65 -5.54 -12.92
N ARG A 324 -8.32 -4.39 -12.76
CA ARG A 324 -8.86 -3.93 -11.46
C ARG A 324 -9.97 -4.79 -10.91
N SER A 325 -10.62 -5.59 -11.75
CA SER A 325 -11.68 -6.51 -11.33
C SER A 325 -11.16 -7.77 -10.60
N MET A 326 -9.84 -7.94 -10.46
CA MET A 326 -9.25 -9.10 -9.77
C MET A 326 -9.75 -9.26 -8.33
N HIS A 327 -9.67 -8.22 -7.51
CA HIS A 327 -10.12 -8.30 -6.11
C HIS A 327 -11.63 -8.58 -6.00
N PRO A 328 -12.52 -7.87 -6.70
CA PRO A 328 -13.94 -8.24 -6.76
C PRO A 328 -14.19 -9.68 -7.26
N ALA A 329 -13.38 -10.19 -8.19
CA ALA A 329 -13.52 -11.54 -8.69
C ALA A 329 -13.17 -12.58 -7.61
N MET A 330 -12.18 -12.30 -6.78
CA MET A 330 -11.83 -13.17 -5.65
C MET A 330 -12.90 -13.12 -4.55
N GLU A 331 -13.36 -11.91 -4.16
CA GLU A 331 -14.42 -11.75 -3.16
C GLU A 331 -15.73 -12.46 -3.56
N ALA A 332 -16.02 -12.53 -4.85
CA ALA A 332 -17.19 -13.27 -5.37
C ALA A 332 -17.07 -14.78 -5.19
N GLN A 333 -15.87 -15.33 -5.01
CA GLN A 333 -15.62 -16.76 -4.80
C GLN A 333 -15.62 -17.17 -3.32
N GLY A 334 -15.36 -16.23 -2.42
CA GLY A 334 -15.27 -16.50 -0.97
C GLY A 334 -14.44 -15.47 -0.23
N THR A 335 -13.98 -15.85 0.97
CA THR A 335 -13.03 -15.04 1.71
C THR A 335 -11.64 -15.18 1.09
N VAL A 336 -10.90 -14.07 1.00
CA VAL A 336 -9.58 -14.06 0.37
C VAL A 336 -8.53 -13.47 1.30
N LEU A 337 -7.38 -14.14 1.42
CA LEU A 337 -6.15 -13.56 1.92
C LEU A 337 -5.33 -13.12 0.69
N ILE A 338 -5.13 -11.83 0.56
CA ILE A 338 -4.31 -11.27 -0.53
C ILE A 338 -2.92 -11.03 0.03
N GLU A 339 -1.96 -11.81 -0.46
CA GLU A 339 -0.57 -11.60 -0.13
C GLU A 339 0.12 -10.71 -1.17
N ASP A 340 1.30 -10.24 -0.81
CA ASP A 340 2.04 -9.25 -1.55
C ASP A 340 3.52 -9.54 -1.35
N VAL A 341 4.20 -9.94 -2.41
CA VAL A 341 5.64 -10.16 -2.43
C VAL A 341 6.25 -9.43 -3.62
N ALA A 342 7.49 -8.99 -3.48
CA ALA A 342 8.21 -8.45 -4.62
C ALA A 342 9.55 -9.17 -4.78
N VAL A 343 9.95 -9.39 -6.04
CA VAL A 343 11.22 -10.01 -6.40
C VAL A 343 11.96 -9.15 -7.43
N PRO A 344 13.29 -9.28 -7.56
CA PRO A 344 13.97 -8.68 -8.70
C PRO A 344 13.28 -9.07 -10.01
N ARG A 345 13.11 -8.13 -10.92
CA ARG A 345 12.35 -8.33 -12.18
C ARG A 345 12.78 -9.56 -12.96
N SER A 346 14.08 -9.87 -12.97
CA SER A 346 14.64 -11.08 -13.56
C SER A 346 14.24 -12.39 -12.85
N GLN A 347 13.66 -12.31 -11.66
CA GLN A 347 13.19 -13.46 -10.89
C GLN A 347 11.66 -13.65 -10.97
N LEU A 348 10.97 -12.82 -11.74
CA LEU A 348 9.51 -12.88 -11.86
C LEU A 348 9.04 -14.27 -12.33
N GLY A 349 9.69 -14.83 -13.36
CA GLY A 349 9.40 -16.18 -13.85
C GLY A 349 9.68 -17.27 -12.81
N SER A 350 10.76 -17.14 -12.05
CA SER A 350 11.11 -18.07 -10.96
C SER A 350 10.07 -18.02 -9.83
N MET A 351 9.55 -16.82 -9.51
CA MET A 351 8.53 -16.66 -8.49
C MET A 351 7.20 -17.28 -8.91
N PHE A 352 6.74 -17.08 -10.15
CA PHE A 352 5.54 -17.76 -10.67
C PHE A 352 5.70 -19.28 -10.68
N ALA A 353 6.90 -19.80 -11.03
CA ALA A 353 7.17 -21.23 -10.95
C ALA A 353 7.08 -21.74 -9.51
N ALA A 354 7.61 -20.99 -8.53
CA ALA A 354 7.50 -21.33 -7.12
C ALA A 354 6.05 -21.35 -6.63
N ILE A 355 5.22 -20.37 -7.05
CA ILE A 355 3.78 -20.36 -6.74
C ILE A 355 3.10 -21.64 -7.27
N ARG A 356 3.41 -22.08 -8.48
CA ARG A 356 2.85 -23.32 -9.03
C ARG A 356 3.28 -24.60 -8.25
N GLU A 357 4.49 -24.62 -7.70
CA GLU A 357 4.91 -25.72 -6.83
C GLU A 357 4.17 -25.67 -5.47
N ILE A 358 3.96 -24.48 -4.90
CA ILE A 358 3.18 -24.31 -3.66
C ILE A 358 1.71 -24.75 -3.89
N GLU A 359 1.08 -24.38 -5.02
CA GLU A 359 -0.25 -24.85 -5.38
C GLU A 359 -0.35 -26.40 -5.37
N LYS A 360 0.64 -27.06 -5.94
CA LYS A 360 0.70 -28.53 -5.97
C LYS A 360 0.94 -29.14 -4.60
N GLU A 361 1.83 -28.56 -3.79
CA GLU A 361 2.19 -29.05 -2.46
C GLU A 361 0.99 -28.99 -1.50
N PHE A 362 0.26 -27.86 -1.53
CA PHE A 362 -0.87 -27.62 -0.62
C PHE A 362 -2.23 -28.00 -1.22
N GLY A 363 -2.31 -28.36 -2.51
CA GLY A 363 -3.54 -28.74 -3.20
C GLY A 363 -4.55 -27.57 -3.31
N ILE A 364 -4.06 -26.33 -3.41
CA ILE A 364 -4.85 -25.10 -3.50
C ILE A 364 -4.56 -24.36 -4.81
N GLU A 365 -5.51 -23.59 -5.29
CA GLU A 365 -5.27 -22.65 -6.39
C GLU A 365 -4.89 -21.28 -5.83
N ILE A 366 -3.88 -20.61 -6.41
CA ILE A 366 -3.36 -19.30 -5.98
C ILE A 366 -3.38 -18.36 -7.19
N PRO A 367 -4.56 -17.86 -7.61
CA PRO A 367 -4.65 -16.91 -8.71
C PRO A 367 -3.77 -15.69 -8.43
N THR A 368 -2.86 -15.37 -9.36
CA THR A 368 -1.84 -14.35 -9.12
C THR A 368 -1.83 -13.31 -10.21
N VAL A 369 -1.92 -12.06 -9.82
CA VAL A 369 -1.65 -10.91 -10.69
C VAL A 369 -0.36 -10.22 -10.25
N ALA A 370 0.29 -9.51 -11.16
CA ALA A 370 1.54 -8.83 -10.86
C ALA A 370 1.64 -7.47 -11.54
N HIS A 371 2.20 -6.50 -10.82
CA HIS A 371 2.83 -5.32 -11.40
C HIS A 371 4.17 -5.80 -12.01
N ALA A 372 4.10 -6.36 -13.22
CA ALA A 372 5.21 -7.08 -13.82
C ALA A 372 6.43 -6.18 -14.06
N GLY A 373 6.18 -4.88 -14.32
CA GLY A 373 7.21 -3.87 -14.47
C GLY A 373 8.03 -3.61 -13.22
N ASP A 374 7.47 -3.91 -12.04
CA ASP A 374 8.08 -3.68 -10.73
C ASP A 374 8.57 -4.98 -10.06
N GLY A 375 8.09 -6.12 -10.54
CA GLY A 375 8.37 -7.42 -9.92
C GLY A 375 7.53 -7.69 -8.67
N ASN A 376 6.42 -6.96 -8.48
CA ASN A 376 5.51 -7.12 -7.36
C ASN A 376 4.33 -8.03 -7.74
N LEU A 377 4.09 -9.09 -6.96
CA LEU A 377 3.06 -10.09 -7.19
C LEU A 377 2.02 -10.07 -6.07
N HIS A 378 0.76 -10.29 -6.43
CA HIS A 378 -0.36 -10.43 -5.50
C HIS A 378 -0.99 -11.83 -5.62
N PRO A 379 -0.43 -12.85 -4.94
CA PRO A 379 -1.05 -14.15 -4.82
C PRO A 379 -2.30 -14.10 -3.95
N ASN A 380 -3.39 -14.69 -4.41
CA ASN A 380 -4.68 -14.69 -3.74
C ASN A 380 -5.01 -16.09 -3.21
N PHE A 381 -5.17 -16.21 -1.89
CA PHE A 381 -5.52 -17.46 -1.22
C PHE A 381 -7.00 -17.44 -0.86
N LEU A 382 -7.79 -18.23 -1.56
CA LEU A 382 -9.23 -18.38 -1.28
C LEU A 382 -9.45 -19.37 -0.15
N TYR A 383 -10.34 -19.04 0.78
CA TYR A 383 -10.74 -19.92 1.87
C TYR A 383 -12.20 -19.69 2.27
N THR A 384 -12.74 -20.55 3.13
CA THR A 384 -14.07 -20.42 3.70
C THR A 384 -13.98 -20.23 5.21
N GLY A 385 -14.83 -19.36 5.77
CA GLY A 385 -14.88 -19.04 7.18
C GLY A 385 -14.35 -17.64 7.52
N ASP A 386 -14.37 -17.33 8.82
CA ASP A 386 -14.02 -15.99 9.32
C ASP A 386 -12.53 -15.86 9.67
N GLU A 387 -11.83 -17.00 9.82
CA GLU A 387 -10.39 -17.03 10.14
C GLU A 387 -9.63 -17.75 9.04
N VAL A 388 -8.44 -17.24 8.74
CA VAL A 388 -7.53 -17.84 7.74
C VAL A 388 -7.06 -19.19 8.25
N PRO A 389 -7.31 -20.29 7.54
CA PRO A 389 -6.87 -21.65 7.94
C PRO A 389 -5.35 -21.77 8.09
N ALA A 390 -4.91 -22.65 8.98
CA ALA A 390 -3.48 -22.89 9.22
C ALA A 390 -2.73 -23.36 7.96
N GLU A 391 -3.41 -24.10 7.08
CA GLU A 391 -2.85 -24.55 5.79
C GLU A 391 -2.56 -23.37 4.85
N ILE A 392 -3.45 -22.38 4.81
CA ILE A 392 -3.24 -21.15 4.02
C ILE A 392 -2.06 -20.36 4.58
N TRP A 393 -1.93 -20.26 5.93
CA TRP A 393 -0.76 -19.63 6.53
C TRP A 393 0.54 -20.39 6.25
N SER A 394 0.48 -21.73 6.13
CA SER A 394 1.64 -22.54 5.76
C SER A 394 2.05 -22.32 4.31
N ALA A 395 1.07 -22.20 3.39
CA ALA A 395 1.33 -21.87 2.00
C ALA A 395 1.88 -20.43 1.84
N ALA A 396 1.35 -19.47 2.60
CA ALA A 396 1.88 -18.10 2.64
C ALA A 396 3.31 -18.05 3.22
N ASP A 397 3.64 -18.85 4.24
CA ASP A 397 5.00 -18.98 4.78
C ASP A 397 5.97 -19.50 3.70
N ALA A 398 5.59 -20.53 2.95
CA ALA A 398 6.39 -21.04 1.83
C ALA A 398 6.58 -19.96 0.74
N LEU A 399 5.53 -19.19 0.41
CA LEU A 399 5.59 -18.09 -0.54
C LEU A 399 6.61 -17.02 -0.11
N PHE A 400 6.55 -16.56 1.14
CA PHE A 400 7.45 -15.53 1.66
C PHE A 400 8.90 -15.98 1.65
N ARG A 401 9.17 -17.22 2.08
CA ARG A 401 10.55 -17.79 2.05
C ARG A 401 11.08 -17.87 0.64
N GLN A 402 10.25 -18.21 -0.35
CA GLN A 402 10.66 -18.23 -1.75
C GLN A 402 10.98 -16.82 -2.27
N ALA A 403 10.16 -15.83 -1.95
CA ALA A 403 10.42 -14.44 -2.34
C ALA A 403 11.77 -13.95 -1.78
N VAL A 404 12.05 -14.18 -0.49
CA VAL A 404 13.32 -13.82 0.15
C VAL A 404 14.48 -14.60 -0.45
N ALA A 405 14.34 -15.91 -0.71
CA ALA A 405 15.38 -16.74 -1.32
C ALA A 405 15.75 -16.28 -2.74
N LEU A 406 14.79 -15.69 -3.48
CA LEU A 406 15.01 -15.08 -4.79
C LEU A 406 15.59 -13.65 -4.71
N GLY A 407 15.93 -13.16 -3.52
CA GLY A 407 16.46 -11.82 -3.29
C GLY A 407 15.39 -10.72 -3.28
N GLY A 408 14.15 -11.11 -3.04
CA GLY A 408 12.99 -10.24 -2.93
C GLY A 408 12.65 -9.85 -1.50
N THR A 409 11.40 -9.45 -1.28
CA THR A 409 10.87 -8.97 0.00
C THR A 409 9.47 -9.54 0.30
N LEU A 410 9.14 -9.59 1.59
CA LEU A 410 7.83 -10.03 2.11
C LEU A 410 6.66 -9.17 1.64
N THR A 411 6.93 -7.92 1.28
CA THR A 411 5.88 -6.96 0.91
C THR A 411 6.42 -5.92 -0.07
N GLY A 412 5.76 -5.80 -1.22
CA GLY A 412 6.05 -4.77 -2.22
C GLY A 412 5.39 -3.44 -1.86
N GLU A 413 4.12 -3.49 -1.40
CA GLU A 413 3.32 -2.27 -1.17
C GLU A 413 2.34 -2.34 0.02
N HIS A 414 1.93 -3.53 0.52
CA HIS A 414 0.90 -3.63 1.56
C HIS A 414 1.39 -3.24 2.96
N GLY A 415 2.70 -3.32 3.20
CA GLY A 415 3.31 -3.12 4.51
C GLY A 415 3.38 -4.41 5.36
N VAL A 416 3.99 -4.29 6.52
CA VAL A 416 4.23 -5.39 7.46
C VAL A 416 3.09 -5.57 8.47
N GLY A 417 2.66 -4.46 9.09
CA GLY A 417 1.56 -4.39 10.06
C GLY A 417 1.63 -5.44 11.18
N LEU A 418 0.48 -6.08 11.43
CA LEU A 418 0.34 -7.21 12.35
C LEU A 418 0.65 -8.55 11.64
N LEU A 419 0.28 -8.69 10.37
CA LEU A 419 0.22 -9.98 9.71
C LEU A 419 1.58 -10.52 9.30
N LYS A 420 2.51 -9.66 8.86
CA LYS A 420 3.80 -10.07 8.30
C LYS A 420 4.98 -9.94 9.28
N ARG A 421 4.79 -9.35 10.46
CA ARG A 421 5.86 -9.07 11.42
C ARG A 421 6.67 -10.30 11.87
N LYS A 422 6.07 -11.49 11.85
CA LYS A 422 6.76 -12.72 12.28
C LYS A 422 7.92 -13.12 11.37
N TRP A 423 7.87 -12.72 10.09
CA TRP A 423 8.91 -13.03 9.10
C TRP A 423 9.95 -11.92 8.94
N LEU A 424 9.70 -10.73 9.53
CA LEU A 424 10.56 -9.56 9.35
C LEU A 424 12.01 -9.81 9.79
N LEU A 425 12.23 -10.57 10.87
CA LEU A 425 13.58 -10.93 11.32
C LEU A 425 14.31 -11.84 10.30
N GLU A 426 13.57 -12.74 9.64
CA GLU A 426 14.14 -13.64 8.63
C GLU A 426 14.61 -12.86 7.40
N GLU A 427 13.85 -11.87 6.94
CA GLU A 427 14.24 -11.02 5.81
C GLU A 427 15.36 -10.05 6.17
N LEU A 428 15.24 -9.31 7.27
CA LEU A 428 16.19 -8.26 7.62
C LEU A 428 17.53 -8.81 8.19
N GLY A 429 17.48 -9.97 8.81
CA GLY A 429 18.57 -10.47 9.63
C GLY A 429 18.72 -9.70 10.95
N GLN A 430 19.45 -10.28 11.89
CA GLN A 430 19.55 -9.80 13.27
C GLN A 430 20.02 -8.34 13.39
N THR A 431 21.09 -8.00 12.68
CA THR A 431 21.72 -6.67 12.81
C THR A 431 20.80 -5.55 12.33
N GLN A 432 20.16 -5.70 11.20
CA GLN A 432 19.26 -4.69 10.66
C GLN A 432 17.99 -4.59 11.49
N TRP A 433 17.42 -5.72 11.92
CA TRP A 433 16.24 -5.77 12.78
C TRP A 433 16.47 -5.05 14.11
N GLU A 434 17.63 -5.31 14.78
CA GLU A 434 18.00 -4.62 16.03
C GLU A 434 18.22 -3.11 15.81
N LEU A 435 18.83 -2.72 14.70
CA LEU A 435 19.03 -1.30 14.38
C LEU A 435 17.71 -0.58 14.19
N GLN A 436 16.78 -1.16 13.46
CA GLN A 436 15.45 -0.57 13.24
C GLN A 436 14.66 -0.47 14.54
N ARG A 437 14.75 -1.44 15.44
CA ARG A 437 14.16 -1.35 16.79
C ARG A 437 14.75 -0.20 17.61
N LYS A 438 16.07 0.00 17.57
CA LYS A 438 16.72 1.14 18.22
C LYS A 438 16.27 2.49 17.64
N ILE A 439 16.05 2.56 16.33
CA ILE A 439 15.46 3.75 15.69
C ILE A 439 14.05 4.00 16.25
N LYS A 440 13.22 2.97 16.33
CA LYS A 440 11.89 3.07 16.96
C LYS A 440 11.99 3.60 18.40
N GLU A 441 12.93 3.10 19.21
CA GLU A 441 13.15 3.53 20.60
C GLU A 441 13.57 5.01 20.71
N VAL A 442 14.30 5.55 19.71
CA VAL A 442 14.67 6.98 19.65
C VAL A 442 13.43 7.86 19.42
N PHE A 443 12.54 7.46 18.51
CA PHE A 443 11.35 8.25 18.16
C PHE A 443 10.18 8.03 19.14
N ASP A 444 10.11 6.87 19.75
CA ASP A 444 9.03 6.47 20.66
C ASP A 444 9.60 5.64 21.84
N PRO A 445 10.26 6.30 22.80
CA PRO A 445 10.93 5.61 23.90
C PRO A 445 9.97 4.89 24.85
N GLN A 446 8.68 5.24 24.83
CA GLN A 446 7.65 4.61 25.65
C GLN A 446 6.91 3.47 24.92
N GLY A 447 7.11 3.33 23.61
CA GLY A 447 6.47 2.32 22.79
C GLY A 447 4.95 2.49 22.66
N ILE A 448 4.46 3.74 22.67
CA ILE A 448 3.00 4.00 22.61
C ILE A 448 2.45 4.08 21.19
N LEU A 449 3.27 4.39 20.19
CA LEU A 449 2.82 4.55 18.80
C LEU A 449 2.73 3.21 18.07
N ASN A 450 1.55 2.82 17.65
CA ASN A 450 1.26 1.58 16.92
C ASN A 450 1.98 0.35 17.51
N PRO A 451 1.85 0.06 18.81
CA PRO A 451 2.60 -1.01 19.45
C PRO A 451 2.24 -2.38 18.87
N GLY A 452 3.27 -3.23 18.72
CA GLY A 452 3.11 -4.58 18.19
C GLY A 452 2.87 -4.65 16.67
N LYS A 453 2.85 -3.52 15.98
CA LYS A 453 2.83 -3.45 14.51
C LYS A 453 4.26 -3.27 13.99
N VAL A 454 4.56 -3.83 12.82
CA VAL A 454 5.90 -3.93 12.22
C VAL A 454 6.84 -4.81 13.03
N PHE A 455 7.07 -4.50 14.30
CA PHE A 455 7.95 -5.27 15.20
C PHE A 455 7.13 -6.04 16.23
N THR A 456 7.60 -7.25 16.55
CA THR A 456 7.09 -7.97 17.73
C THR A 456 7.51 -7.23 19.01
N PRO A 457 6.65 -7.18 20.03
CA PRO A 457 6.97 -6.57 21.32
C PRO A 457 8.22 -7.15 21.98
#